data_fe8f318aa9e3d5c4651039bcf407a10f
#
_entry.id   fe8f318aa9e3d5c4651039bcf407a10f
#
_cell.length_a   1.000
_cell.length_b   1.000
_cell.length_c   1.000
_cell.angle_alpha   90.00
_cell.angle_beta   90.00
_cell.angle_gamma   90.00
#
_symmetry.space_group_name_H-M   'P 1'
#
loop_
_entity.id
_entity.type
_entity.pdbx_description
1 polymer ?
#
loop_
_entity_poly.entity_id
_entity_poly.type
_entity_poly.pdbx_seq_one_letter_code
_entity_poly.pdbx_strand_id
1 'polypeptide(L)'
;SSAAEGGEKIVKVALTCDTGTIDDESFNQACWTAVSGYMGDDCQYYIPEADASDEDRETMIRQAVNDGAEVIVCVGYLYGASLAWAAEQYPDVKFVAIDVTQGDIGTDEIPSNCYCITFKEEQAGYLAGYAIAKDGKTKLGFLGGMAVPAVIRYGYGFVQGADAAAQELG
;
A
#
# COMPACT_ATOMS: atom_id res chain seq x y z
N SER A 1 -47.71 8.22 6.75
CA SER A 1 -46.31 8.39 7.03
C SER A 1 -45.54 7.22 6.43
N SER A 2 -45.01 7.44 5.24
CA SER A 2 -44.13 6.52 4.52
C SER A 2 -42.73 6.74 5.08
N ALA A 3 -42.23 5.80 5.88
CA ALA A 3 -40.80 5.70 6.17
C ALA A 3 -40.12 5.25 4.87
N ALA A 4 -39.30 6.11 4.30
CA ALA A 4 -38.37 5.73 3.26
C ALA A 4 -37.37 4.76 3.89
N GLU A 5 -37.45 3.49 3.56
CA GLU A 5 -36.35 2.54 3.71
C GLU A 5 -35.26 2.97 2.74
N GLY A 6 -34.35 3.80 3.22
CA GLY A 6 -33.06 3.99 2.60
C GLY A 6 -32.25 2.73 2.85
N GLY A 7 -32.39 1.72 2.00
CA GLY A 7 -31.48 0.60 1.98
C GLY A 7 -30.06 1.15 1.82
N GLU A 8 -29.19 0.84 2.77
CA GLU A 8 -27.78 1.16 2.69
C GLU A 8 -27.23 0.54 1.41
N LYS A 9 -26.66 1.37 0.50
CA LYS A 9 -26.11 0.87 -0.75
C LYS A 9 -24.92 -0.03 -0.42
N ILE A 10 -25.04 -1.33 -0.71
CA ILE A 10 -23.95 -2.28 -0.52
C ILE A 10 -22.88 -1.98 -1.57
N VAL A 11 -21.72 -1.53 -1.10
CA VAL A 11 -20.55 -1.28 -1.94
C VAL A 11 -19.71 -2.54 -1.97
N LYS A 12 -19.46 -3.08 -3.16
CA LYS A 12 -18.52 -4.20 -3.32
C LYS A 12 -17.09 -3.69 -3.31
N VAL A 13 -16.26 -4.31 -2.48
CA VAL A 13 -14.83 -4.00 -2.36
C VAL A 13 -13.99 -5.15 -2.89
N ALA A 14 -13.04 -4.86 -3.75
CA ALA A 14 -12.00 -5.79 -4.17
C ALA A 14 -10.66 -5.40 -3.56
N LEU A 15 -9.82 -6.39 -3.30
CA LEU A 15 -8.41 -6.20 -2.99
C LEU A 15 -7.56 -6.90 -4.03
N THR A 16 -6.56 -6.22 -4.56
CA THR A 16 -5.59 -6.80 -5.50
C THR A 16 -4.20 -6.79 -4.85
N CYS A 17 -3.59 -7.98 -4.75
CA CYS A 17 -2.24 -8.13 -4.23
C CYS A 17 -1.19 -7.71 -5.28
N ASP A 18 -0.05 -7.19 -4.85
CA ASP A 18 1.06 -6.83 -5.74
C ASP A 18 1.93 -8.04 -6.11
N THR A 19 2.42 -8.71 -5.09
CA THR A 19 3.19 -9.96 -5.14
C THR A 19 2.81 -10.81 -3.93
N GLY A 20 2.82 -12.13 -4.07
CA GLY A 20 2.48 -13.02 -2.97
C GLY A 20 0.98 -13.19 -2.73
N THR A 21 0.60 -13.50 -1.51
CA THR A 21 -0.74 -13.97 -1.14
C THR A 21 -1.30 -13.17 0.03
N ILE A 22 -2.58 -13.38 0.36
CA ILE A 22 -3.27 -12.73 1.49
C ILE A 22 -2.82 -13.23 2.87
N ASP A 23 -1.93 -14.19 2.95
CA ASP A 23 -1.35 -14.77 4.17
C ASP A 23 0.18 -14.55 4.23
N ASP A 24 0.65 -13.45 3.65
CA ASP A 24 2.07 -13.10 3.52
C ASP A 24 2.73 -12.56 4.81
N GLU A 25 1.99 -12.50 5.91
CA GLU A 25 2.40 -11.85 7.17
C GLU A 25 2.89 -10.39 6.97
N SER A 26 2.42 -9.72 5.91
CA SER A 26 2.84 -8.39 5.48
C SER A 26 1.65 -7.54 4.99
N PHE A 27 1.86 -6.71 3.97
CA PHE A 27 0.87 -5.75 3.48
C PHE A 27 -0.40 -6.41 2.96
N ASN A 28 -0.29 -7.49 2.16
CA ASN A 28 -1.49 -8.13 1.60
C ASN A 28 -2.39 -8.68 2.71
N GLN A 29 -1.81 -9.42 3.66
CA GLN A 29 -2.56 -9.95 4.80
C GLN A 29 -3.17 -8.86 5.66
N ALA A 30 -2.41 -7.80 5.98
CA ALA A 30 -2.91 -6.71 6.79
C ALA A 30 -4.09 -5.99 6.11
N CYS A 31 -3.97 -5.71 4.82
CA CYS A 31 -5.03 -5.07 4.04
C CYS A 31 -6.25 -5.99 3.91
N TRP A 32 -6.04 -7.28 3.60
CA TRP A 32 -7.15 -8.23 3.51
C TRP A 32 -7.89 -8.42 4.83
N THR A 33 -7.16 -8.53 5.94
CA THR A 33 -7.76 -8.61 7.28
C THR A 33 -8.64 -7.40 7.58
N ALA A 34 -8.17 -6.20 7.22
CA ALA A 34 -8.95 -4.98 7.42
C ALA A 34 -10.20 -4.94 6.52
N VAL A 35 -10.04 -5.22 5.23
CA VAL A 35 -11.14 -5.20 4.24
C VAL A 35 -12.20 -6.25 4.60
N SER A 36 -11.80 -7.49 4.79
CA SER A 36 -12.74 -8.59 5.09
C SER A 36 -13.39 -8.44 6.46
N GLY A 37 -12.66 -7.93 7.45
CA GLY A 37 -13.20 -7.66 8.77
C GLY A 37 -14.27 -6.56 8.79
N TYR A 38 -14.19 -5.60 7.86
CA TYR A 38 -15.16 -4.52 7.75
C TYR A 38 -16.32 -4.86 6.81
N MET A 39 -16.03 -5.50 5.66
CA MET A 39 -17.01 -5.73 4.60
C MET A 39 -17.73 -7.10 4.69
N GLY A 40 -17.19 -8.06 5.47
CA GLY A 40 -17.75 -9.40 5.54
C GLY A 40 -17.75 -10.08 4.17
N ASP A 41 -18.92 -10.53 3.71
CA ASP A 41 -19.10 -11.26 2.46
C ASP A 41 -19.11 -10.35 1.20
N ASP A 42 -19.13 -9.02 1.37
CA ASP A 42 -19.19 -8.05 0.27
C ASP A 42 -17.80 -7.65 -0.25
N CYS A 43 -16.81 -8.50 -0.07
CA CYS A 43 -15.45 -8.29 -0.58
C CYS A 43 -14.85 -9.54 -1.21
N GLN A 44 -13.87 -9.32 -2.09
CA GLN A 44 -13.10 -10.36 -2.76
C GLN A 44 -11.65 -9.94 -2.95
N TYR A 45 -10.74 -10.89 -3.03
CA TYR A 45 -9.33 -10.63 -3.34
C TYR A 45 -8.90 -11.30 -4.64
N TYR A 46 -7.85 -10.75 -5.24
CA TYR A 46 -7.22 -11.24 -6.46
C TYR A 46 -5.71 -11.32 -6.24
N ILE A 47 -5.13 -12.45 -6.60
CA ILE A 47 -3.70 -12.73 -6.44
C ILE A 47 -3.08 -12.78 -7.83
N PRO A 48 -1.97 -12.05 -8.09
CA PRO A 48 -1.27 -12.12 -9.36
C PRO A 48 -0.51 -13.44 -9.51
N GLU A 49 -0.20 -13.79 -10.76
CA GLU A 49 0.82 -14.79 -11.02
C GLU A 49 2.20 -14.30 -10.55
N ALA A 50 3.13 -15.24 -10.33
CA ALA A 50 4.50 -14.89 -10.03
C ALA A 50 5.09 -14.03 -11.18
N ASP A 51 5.84 -12.99 -10.84
CA ASP A 51 6.43 -12.04 -11.79
C ASP A 51 5.41 -11.27 -12.66
N ALA A 52 4.22 -11.00 -12.10
CA ALA A 52 3.16 -10.24 -12.77
C ALA A 52 3.66 -8.91 -13.34
N SER A 53 3.31 -8.64 -14.60
CA SER A 53 3.52 -7.38 -15.29
C SER A 53 2.44 -6.34 -14.91
N ASP A 54 2.60 -5.11 -15.38
CA ASP A 54 1.57 -4.08 -15.25
C ASP A 54 0.28 -4.50 -15.97
N GLU A 55 0.38 -5.17 -17.13
CA GLU A 55 -0.77 -5.68 -17.87
C GLU A 55 -1.54 -6.78 -17.09
N ASP A 56 -0.82 -7.62 -16.34
CA ASP A 56 -1.45 -8.61 -15.47
C ASP A 56 -2.20 -7.93 -14.32
N ARG A 57 -1.63 -6.86 -13.73
CA ARG A 57 -2.29 -6.06 -12.71
C ARG A 57 -3.53 -5.35 -13.24
N GLU A 58 -3.45 -4.78 -14.45
CA GLU A 58 -4.61 -4.20 -15.14
C GLU A 58 -5.70 -5.25 -15.38
N THR A 59 -5.32 -6.48 -15.73
CA THR A 59 -6.26 -7.59 -15.92
C THR A 59 -6.98 -7.93 -14.63
N MET A 60 -6.29 -7.96 -13.48
CA MET A 60 -6.94 -8.15 -12.18
C MET A 60 -7.90 -7.02 -11.84
N ILE A 61 -7.53 -5.76 -12.13
CA ILE A 61 -8.43 -4.62 -11.95
C ILE A 61 -9.67 -4.75 -12.83
N ARG A 62 -9.51 -5.12 -14.12
CA ARG A 62 -10.64 -5.37 -15.02
C ARG A 62 -11.56 -6.47 -14.49
N GLN A 63 -10.98 -7.56 -13.98
CA GLN A 63 -11.76 -8.64 -13.39
C GLN A 63 -12.55 -8.16 -12.17
N ALA A 64 -11.92 -7.46 -11.25
CA ALA A 64 -12.59 -6.88 -10.08
C ALA A 64 -13.77 -5.97 -10.47
N VAL A 65 -13.59 -5.10 -11.47
CA VAL A 65 -14.66 -4.24 -12.00
C VAL A 65 -15.79 -5.07 -12.62
N ASN A 66 -15.46 -6.08 -13.42
CA ASN A 66 -16.47 -6.97 -14.04
C ASN A 66 -17.26 -7.75 -12.99
N ASP A 67 -16.65 -8.10 -11.87
CA ASP A 67 -17.29 -8.76 -10.74
C ASP A 67 -18.11 -7.78 -9.88
N GLY A 68 -18.11 -6.49 -10.26
CA GLY A 68 -18.96 -5.45 -9.68
C GLY A 68 -18.31 -4.66 -8.54
N ALA A 69 -16.98 -4.65 -8.43
CA ALA A 69 -16.31 -3.83 -7.43
C ALA A 69 -16.52 -2.33 -7.70
N GLU A 70 -16.93 -1.60 -6.69
CA GLU A 70 -17.06 -0.14 -6.69
C GLU A 70 -15.84 0.54 -6.03
N VAL A 71 -15.14 -0.21 -5.18
CA VAL A 71 -13.88 0.19 -4.56
C VAL A 71 -12.85 -0.92 -4.75
N ILE A 72 -11.64 -0.56 -5.19
CA ILE A 72 -10.54 -1.50 -5.36
C ILE A 72 -9.35 -1.03 -4.52
N VAL A 73 -8.93 -1.89 -3.59
CA VAL A 73 -7.72 -1.69 -2.78
C VAL A 73 -6.54 -2.32 -3.52
N CYS A 74 -5.64 -1.50 -4.03
CA CYS A 74 -4.42 -1.92 -4.71
C CYS A 74 -3.26 -1.86 -3.71
N VAL A 75 -2.65 -3.01 -3.44
CA VAL A 75 -1.60 -3.13 -2.43
C VAL A 75 -0.23 -3.06 -3.10
N GLY A 76 0.60 -2.09 -2.69
CA GLY A 76 1.99 -1.98 -3.12
C GLY A 76 2.25 -1.01 -4.28
N TYR A 77 3.46 -0.44 -4.27
CA TYR A 77 3.90 0.59 -5.23
C TYR A 77 3.92 0.13 -6.68
N LEU A 78 3.97 -1.18 -6.93
CA LEU A 78 3.94 -1.77 -8.28
C LEU A 78 2.62 -1.48 -9.03
N TYR A 79 1.57 -1.06 -8.31
CA TYR A 79 0.31 -0.64 -8.94
C TYR A 79 0.35 0.77 -9.56
N GLY A 80 1.43 1.53 -9.38
CA GLY A 80 1.49 2.92 -9.81
C GLY A 80 1.06 3.13 -11.27
N ALA A 81 1.74 2.50 -12.22
CA ALA A 81 1.42 2.63 -13.66
C ALA A 81 0.01 2.12 -13.98
N SER A 82 -0.37 0.98 -13.42
CA SER A 82 -1.72 0.39 -13.61
C SER A 82 -2.83 1.30 -13.07
N LEU A 83 -2.58 2.04 -11.98
CA LEU A 83 -3.53 3.00 -11.42
C LEU A 83 -3.75 4.22 -12.30
N ALA A 84 -2.70 4.72 -12.97
CA ALA A 84 -2.86 5.81 -13.94
C ALA A 84 -3.86 5.42 -15.04
N TRP A 85 -3.67 4.24 -15.62
CA TRP A 85 -4.58 3.69 -16.61
C TRP A 85 -5.98 3.40 -16.05
N ALA A 86 -6.06 2.72 -14.90
CA ALA A 86 -7.34 2.30 -14.32
C ALA A 86 -8.23 3.48 -13.92
N ALA A 87 -7.65 4.54 -13.38
CA ALA A 87 -8.37 5.74 -12.99
C ALA A 87 -9.06 6.42 -14.17
N GLU A 88 -8.43 6.40 -15.35
CA GLU A 88 -8.99 6.95 -16.59
C GLU A 88 -10.09 6.03 -17.17
N GLN A 89 -9.84 4.71 -17.16
CA GLN A 89 -10.76 3.73 -17.74
C GLN A 89 -12.04 3.55 -16.90
N TYR A 90 -11.94 3.72 -15.58
CA TYR A 90 -13.03 3.47 -14.63
C TYR A 90 -13.26 4.67 -13.71
N PRO A 91 -13.75 5.81 -14.23
CA PRO A 91 -13.87 7.04 -13.46
C PRO A 91 -14.84 6.96 -12.27
N ASP A 92 -15.78 6.02 -12.30
CA ASP A 92 -16.77 5.81 -11.23
C ASP A 92 -16.25 4.86 -10.12
N VAL A 93 -15.18 4.11 -10.38
CA VAL A 93 -14.54 3.22 -9.40
C VAL A 93 -13.59 4.03 -8.53
N LYS A 94 -13.57 3.74 -7.23
CA LYS A 94 -12.62 4.34 -6.28
C LYS A 94 -11.46 3.39 -6.06
N PHE A 95 -10.24 3.91 -6.17
CA PHE A 95 -9.02 3.16 -5.93
C PHE A 95 -8.39 3.62 -4.62
N VAL A 96 -8.08 2.67 -3.75
CA VAL A 96 -7.30 2.89 -2.52
C VAL A 96 -5.94 2.24 -2.73
N ALA A 97 -4.92 3.05 -2.86
CA ALA A 97 -3.57 2.63 -3.21
C ALA A 97 -2.67 2.64 -1.96
N ILE A 98 -2.23 1.47 -1.53
CA ILE A 98 -1.41 1.29 -0.34
C ILE A 98 0.07 1.30 -0.74
N ASP A 99 0.84 2.16 -0.10
CA ASP A 99 2.26 2.38 -0.36
C ASP A 99 2.55 2.81 -1.81
N VAL A 100 1.66 3.63 -2.36
CA VAL A 100 1.78 4.22 -3.70
C VAL A 100 1.87 5.73 -3.57
N THR A 101 2.87 6.31 -4.20
CA THR A 101 3.06 7.76 -4.28
C THR A 101 2.58 8.31 -5.62
N GLN A 102 2.45 9.63 -5.71
CA GLN A 102 2.22 10.31 -7.00
C GLN A 102 3.31 9.98 -8.02
N GLY A 103 4.56 9.87 -7.56
CA GLY A 103 5.69 9.52 -8.42
C GLY A 103 5.60 8.11 -9.02
N ASP A 104 5.01 7.15 -8.29
CA ASP A 104 4.79 5.79 -8.79
C ASP A 104 3.67 5.77 -9.85
N ILE A 105 2.65 6.60 -9.69
CA ILE A 105 1.56 6.75 -10.68
C ILE A 105 2.10 7.41 -11.96
N GLY A 106 3.05 8.34 -11.83
CA GLY A 106 3.70 9.00 -12.96
C GLY A 106 2.86 10.08 -13.65
N THR A 107 1.82 10.57 -12.97
CA THR A 107 0.96 11.66 -13.44
C THR A 107 1.30 12.98 -12.73
N ASP A 108 0.92 14.13 -13.31
CA ASP A 108 1.16 15.45 -12.71
C ASP A 108 0.41 15.62 -11.38
N GLU A 109 -0.76 15.00 -11.25
CA GLU A 109 -1.59 14.99 -10.05
C GLU A 109 -2.13 13.59 -9.80
N ILE A 110 -2.40 13.26 -8.52
CA ILE A 110 -3.10 12.01 -8.18
C ILE A 110 -4.50 12.07 -8.78
N PRO A 111 -4.95 11.05 -9.56
CA PRO A 111 -6.29 11.02 -10.14
C PRO A 111 -7.37 11.18 -9.05
N SER A 112 -8.43 11.91 -9.35
CA SER A 112 -9.46 12.31 -8.36
C SER A 112 -10.24 11.13 -7.75
N ASN A 113 -10.19 9.97 -8.36
CA ASN A 113 -10.77 8.71 -7.87
C ASN A 113 -9.74 7.76 -7.24
N CYS A 114 -8.47 8.21 -7.05
CA CYS A 114 -7.41 7.49 -6.36
C CYS A 114 -7.11 8.11 -5.00
N TYR A 115 -7.00 7.28 -3.98
CA TYR A 115 -6.61 7.65 -2.62
C TYR A 115 -5.34 6.91 -2.24
N CYS A 116 -4.21 7.64 -2.25
CA CYS A 116 -2.91 7.07 -1.93
C CYS A 116 -2.62 7.15 -0.43
N ILE A 117 -2.21 6.04 0.14
CA ILE A 117 -1.79 5.93 1.54
C ILE A 117 -0.30 5.60 1.56
N THR A 118 0.48 6.46 2.17
CA THR A 118 1.92 6.28 2.37
C THR A 118 2.27 6.34 3.84
N PHE A 119 3.46 5.86 4.20
CA PHE A 119 3.91 5.76 5.58
C PHE A 119 5.13 6.68 5.81
N LYS A 120 5.40 6.96 7.08
CA LYS A 120 6.60 7.72 7.52
C LYS A 120 7.69 6.74 7.93
N GLU A 121 8.25 6.04 6.96
CA GLU A 121 9.24 4.98 7.19
C GLU A 121 10.51 5.52 7.84
N GLU A 122 10.85 6.79 7.59
CA GLU A 122 11.96 7.47 8.24
C GLU A 122 11.84 7.51 9.76
N GLN A 123 10.61 7.56 10.30
CA GLN A 123 10.40 7.54 11.75
C GLN A 123 10.69 6.18 12.33
N ALA A 124 10.23 5.11 11.70
CA ALA A 124 10.52 3.75 12.13
C ALA A 124 12.03 3.44 12.01
N GLY A 125 12.64 3.86 10.89
CA GLY A 125 14.09 3.78 10.72
C GLY A 125 14.87 4.51 11.81
N TYR A 126 14.48 5.74 12.12
CA TYR A 126 15.10 6.55 13.18
C TYR A 126 15.03 5.83 14.54
N LEU A 127 13.85 5.36 14.92
CA LEU A 127 13.67 4.65 16.19
C LEU A 127 14.54 3.38 16.26
N ALA A 128 14.64 2.63 15.18
CA ALA A 128 15.47 1.42 15.12
C ALA A 128 16.96 1.77 15.26
N GLY A 129 17.46 2.78 14.53
CA GLY A 129 18.83 3.25 14.62
C GLY A 129 19.18 3.79 16.00
N TYR A 130 18.29 4.59 16.57
CA TYR A 130 18.44 5.13 17.92
C TYR A 130 18.52 4.01 18.97
N ALA A 131 17.57 3.07 18.93
CA ALA A 131 17.49 1.97 19.89
C ALA A 131 18.73 1.07 19.85
N ILE A 132 19.20 0.69 18.66
CA ILE A 132 20.36 -0.21 18.53
C ILE A 132 21.67 0.45 19.00
N ALA A 133 21.83 1.77 18.77
CA ALA A 133 22.96 2.52 19.28
C ALA A 133 22.91 2.67 20.82
N LYS A 134 21.71 2.94 21.38
CA LYS A 134 21.51 2.95 22.84
C LYS A 134 21.76 1.59 23.50
N ASP A 135 21.54 0.47 22.79
CA ASP A 135 21.92 -0.89 23.22
C ASP A 135 23.44 -1.15 23.18
N GLY A 136 24.22 -0.14 22.84
CA GLY A 136 25.69 -0.18 22.88
C GLY A 136 26.34 -0.77 21.64
N LYS A 137 25.62 -0.91 20.52
CA LYS A 137 26.21 -1.34 19.24
C LYS A 137 26.92 -0.17 18.57
N THR A 138 28.22 -0.32 18.28
CA THR A 138 29.07 0.73 17.71
C THR A 138 29.39 0.55 16.22
N LYS A 139 29.06 -0.60 15.65
CA LYS A 139 29.25 -0.89 14.22
C LYS A 139 27.92 -1.37 13.67
N LEU A 140 27.27 -0.49 12.90
CA LEU A 140 25.93 -0.71 12.38
C LEU A 140 25.97 -0.78 10.86
N GLY A 141 25.01 -1.48 10.28
CA GLY A 141 24.77 -1.53 8.84
C GLY A 141 23.28 -1.56 8.56
N PHE A 142 22.90 -1.03 7.41
CA PHE A 142 21.54 -1.09 6.90
C PHE A 142 21.51 -1.93 5.62
N LEU A 143 20.65 -2.94 5.58
CA LEU A 143 20.42 -3.75 4.39
C LEU A 143 19.01 -3.48 3.89
N GLY A 144 18.91 -2.82 2.73
CA GLY A 144 17.66 -2.61 2.02
C GLY A 144 17.50 -3.57 0.84
N GLY A 145 16.28 -3.95 0.50
CA GLY A 145 16.00 -4.85 -0.63
C GLY A 145 16.25 -4.18 -1.97
N MET A 146 15.67 -3.01 -2.19
CA MET A 146 15.79 -2.21 -3.42
C MET A 146 15.86 -0.72 -3.08
N ALA A 147 16.43 0.09 -3.96
CA ALA A 147 16.53 1.55 -3.79
C ALA A 147 15.21 2.25 -4.17
N VAL A 148 14.10 1.83 -3.60
CA VAL A 148 12.80 2.50 -3.72
C VAL A 148 12.63 3.54 -2.60
N PRO A 149 11.75 4.55 -2.79
CA PRO A 149 11.62 5.67 -1.85
C PRO A 149 11.42 5.27 -0.39
N ALA A 150 10.57 4.26 -0.11
CA ALA A 150 10.32 3.77 1.24
C ALA A 150 11.59 3.21 1.91
N VAL A 151 12.33 2.34 1.20
CA VAL A 151 13.57 1.73 1.68
C VAL A 151 14.65 2.79 1.92
N ILE A 152 14.73 3.78 1.04
CA ILE A 152 15.67 4.92 1.20
C ILE A 152 15.32 5.71 2.47
N ARG A 153 14.03 6.03 2.70
CA ARG A 153 13.58 6.73 3.92
C ARG A 153 13.89 5.95 5.18
N TYR A 154 13.66 4.63 5.20
CA TYR A 154 14.09 3.76 6.31
C TYR A 154 15.59 3.90 6.60
N GLY A 155 16.42 3.79 5.56
CA GLY A 155 17.88 3.85 5.70
C GLY A 155 18.36 5.20 6.22
N TYR A 156 17.87 6.30 5.68
CA TYR A 156 18.21 7.64 6.17
C TYR A 156 17.73 7.87 7.61
N GLY A 157 16.52 7.45 7.95
CA GLY A 157 16.03 7.50 9.32
C GLY A 157 16.93 6.72 10.27
N PHE A 158 17.28 5.49 9.89
CA PHE A 158 18.16 4.63 10.70
C PHE A 158 19.52 5.30 11.02
N VAL A 159 20.17 5.86 10.00
CA VAL A 159 21.46 6.55 10.19
C VAL A 159 21.30 7.76 11.11
N GLN A 160 20.29 8.59 10.91
CA GLN A 160 20.06 9.77 11.75
C GLN A 160 19.72 9.40 13.19
N GLY A 161 18.93 8.35 13.41
CA GLY A 161 18.63 7.86 14.75
C GLY A 161 19.87 7.32 15.50
N ALA A 162 20.69 6.56 14.78
CA ALA A 162 21.94 6.04 15.33
C ALA A 162 22.93 7.17 15.68
N ASP A 163 23.05 8.18 14.81
CA ASP A 163 23.91 9.35 15.03
C ASP A 163 23.43 10.16 16.26
N ALA A 164 22.15 10.43 16.36
CA ALA A 164 21.58 11.12 17.51
C ALA A 164 21.87 10.39 18.84
N ALA A 165 21.67 9.07 18.87
CA ALA A 165 21.98 8.28 20.05
C ALA A 165 23.49 8.26 20.38
N ALA A 166 24.35 8.20 19.38
CA ALA A 166 25.81 8.24 19.55
C ALA A 166 26.27 9.57 20.15
N GLN A 167 25.73 10.70 19.69
CA GLN A 167 26.02 12.02 20.24
C GLN A 167 25.61 12.15 21.73
N GLU A 168 24.52 11.52 22.13
CA GLU A 168 24.07 11.51 23.53
C GLU A 168 24.93 10.59 24.43
N LEU A 169 25.57 9.58 23.86
CA LEU A 169 26.42 8.63 24.60
C LEU A 169 27.85 9.11 24.76
N GLY A 170 28.32 10.06 23.94
CA GLY A 170 29.70 10.60 23.95
C GLY A 170 30.61 9.69 23.14
#